data_d13ef3e8220b6aa534a2b0e2d0e61448
#
_entry.id   d13ef3e8220b6aa534a2b0e2d0e61448
#
_cell.length_a   1.000
_cell.length_b   1.000
_cell.length_c   1.000
_cell.angle_alpha   90.00
_cell.angle_beta   90.00
_cell.angle_gamma   90.00
#
_symmetry.space_group_name_H-M   'P 1'
#
loop_
_entity.id
_entity.type
_entity.pdbx_description
1 polymer ?
#
loop_
_entity_poly.entity_id
_entity_poly.type
_entity_poly.pdbx_seq_one_letter_code
_entity_poly.pdbx_strand_id
1 'polypeptide(L)'
;MSGSIEIPMDDGPASAGFAADPPPSSATAALVGDSRGMREVKTLIEQVASFDTSVLILGESGTGKELVAQAVHQVSDRSTRPFVPVNCGAIPGELLESELFGHEKGAFTGALTKRRGRFELAEGGTLFLDEIGDMPVGMQVKLLRVLQERSFERVGGNETLTCNVRVIAATHRDIERRIDNNEFREDLYYRLNVFPIQIPPLAERIDDLPLLIDHFASVMSKRGVGQVRFSAGAMAALAGYPWPGNVRELANLVERMTIVSRGREVKVDDLPGRYRPDRERIVETDEDLAELTSREAPAIPFEERSLPGLPAEGVDLKTYLANVESSLIRQALERTDGTVAHAAEMLGLRRTTLVEKIRKYGLD
;
A
#
# COMPACT_ATOMS: atom_id res chain seq x y z
N MET A 1 26.59 -77.52 -22.55
CA MET A 1 27.21 -76.29 -22.06
C MET A 1 26.07 -75.30 -21.89
N SER A 2 25.51 -75.26 -20.70
CA SER A 2 24.41 -74.37 -20.37
C SER A 2 24.99 -73.09 -19.76
N GLY A 3 24.80 -71.95 -20.43
CA GLY A 3 25.15 -70.64 -19.92
C GLY A 3 23.93 -70.01 -19.25
N SER A 4 23.96 -69.92 -17.94
CA SER A 4 22.95 -69.20 -17.17
C SER A 4 23.20 -67.65 -17.30
N ILE A 5 22.21 -66.93 -17.73
CA ILE A 5 22.23 -65.49 -17.75
C ILE A 5 21.69 -65.03 -16.38
N GLU A 6 22.54 -64.39 -15.55
CA GLU A 6 22.15 -63.67 -14.35
C GLU A 6 21.61 -62.27 -14.73
N ILE A 7 20.38 -61.98 -14.31
CA ILE A 7 19.73 -60.66 -14.42
C ILE A 7 20.08 -59.93 -13.12
N PRO A 8 20.65 -58.69 -13.17
CA PRO A 8 20.88 -57.91 -11.96
C PRO A 8 19.53 -57.40 -11.44
N MET A 9 19.29 -57.57 -10.15
CA MET A 9 18.16 -56.93 -9.44
C MET A 9 18.34 -55.42 -9.42
N ASP A 10 17.31 -54.75 -9.87
CA ASP A 10 17.13 -53.29 -9.85
C ASP A 10 16.94 -52.82 -8.39
N ASP A 11 17.92 -52.09 -7.86
CA ASP A 11 17.78 -51.36 -6.60
C ASP A 11 16.79 -50.22 -6.78
N GLY A 12 15.70 -50.28 -6.03
CA GLY A 12 14.60 -49.28 -6.06
C GLY A 12 15.06 -47.83 -5.84
N PRO A 13 14.23 -46.86 -6.20
CA PRO A 13 14.64 -45.46 -6.29
C PRO A 13 15.04 -44.91 -4.92
N ALA A 14 16.27 -44.41 -4.88
CA ALA A 14 16.78 -43.60 -3.76
C ALA A 14 15.84 -42.44 -3.48
N SER A 15 15.44 -42.33 -2.22
CA SER A 15 14.71 -41.19 -1.70
C SER A 15 15.38 -39.88 -2.14
N ALA A 16 14.71 -39.12 -3.00
CA ALA A 16 15.11 -37.76 -3.32
C ALA A 16 15.09 -36.94 -2.02
N GLY A 17 16.26 -36.74 -1.45
CA GLY A 17 16.45 -35.80 -0.36
C GLY A 17 16.03 -34.42 -0.85
N PHE A 18 15.09 -33.84 -0.16
CA PHE A 18 14.79 -32.40 -0.31
C PHE A 18 16.11 -31.66 -0.08
N ALA A 19 16.66 -31.09 -1.15
CA ALA A 19 17.79 -30.19 -1.04
C ALA A 19 17.37 -29.05 -0.10
N ALA A 20 18.11 -28.82 0.96
CA ALA A 20 17.92 -27.66 1.83
C ALA A 20 18.04 -26.41 0.96
N ASP A 21 17.08 -25.50 1.08
CA ASP A 21 17.12 -24.23 0.39
C ASP A 21 18.46 -23.55 0.65
N PRO A 22 19.10 -22.96 -0.38
CA PRO A 22 20.34 -22.23 -0.20
C PRO A 22 20.12 -21.06 0.80
N PRO A 23 21.10 -20.70 1.61
CA PRO A 23 20.96 -19.60 2.55
C PRO A 23 20.62 -18.30 1.80
N PRO A 24 19.66 -17.49 2.32
CA PRO A 24 19.23 -16.29 1.64
C PRO A 24 20.41 -15.36 1.36
N SER A 25 20.43 -14.76 0.17
CA SER A 25 21.43 -13.76 -0.19
C SER A 25 21.32 -12.55 0.76
N SER A 26 22.42 -11.80 0.92
CA SER A 26 22.41 -10.60 1.79
C SER A 26 21.33 -9.58 1.42
N ALA A 27 20.89 -9.57 0.16
CA ALA A 27 19.84 -8.67 -0.34
C ALA A 27 18.42 -9.13 0.07
N THR A 28 18.16 -10.44 0.05
CA THR A 28 16.88 -10.99 0.54
C THR A 28 16.79 -10.96 2.07
N ALA A 29 17.94 -10.88 2.77
CA ALA A 29 17.99 -10.66 4.23
C ALA A 29 17.45 -9.26 4.65
N ALA A 30 17.43 -8.28 3.75
CA ALA A 30 16.79 -6.98 4.01
C ALA A 30 15.25 -7.07 4.06
N LEU A 31 14.65 -8.12 3.48
CA LEU A 31 13.22 -8.39 3.55
C LEU A 31 12.89 -9.14 4.84
N VAL A 32 12.42 -8.38 5.83
CA VAL A 32 12.04 -8.92 7.13
C VAL A 32 10.76 -9.75 7.01
N GLY A 33 10.80 -10.96 7.54
CA GLY A 33 9.71 -11.93 7.57
C GLY A 33 10.22 -13.34 7.26
N ASP A 34 9.64 -14.32 7.95
CA ASP A 34 9.97 -15.75 7.80
C ASP A 34 8.72 -16.65 7.66
N SER A 35 7.56 -16.03 7.47
CA SER A 35 6.32 -16.73 7.14
C SER A 35 6.47 -17.49 5.81
N ARG A 36 5.63 -18.48 5.59
CA ARG A 36 5.64 -19.27 4.36
C ARG A 36 5.54 -18.38 3.12
N GLY A 37 4.61 -17.42 3.09
CA GLY A 37 4.44 -16.52 1.95
C GLY A 37 5.67 -15.64 1.70
N MET A 38 6.35 -15.16 2.76
CA MET A 38 7.58 -14.38 2.58
C MET A 38 8.77 -15.24 2.13
N ARG A 39 8.86 -16.50 2.53
CA ARG A 39 9.87 -17.42 2.00
C ARG A 39 9.65 -17.71 0.52
N GLU A 40 8.40 -17.92 0.09
CA GLU A 40 8.05 -18.05 -1.32
C GLU A 40 8.45 -16.82 -2.13
N VAL A 41 8.16 -15.60 -1.62
CA VAL A 41 8.60 -14.34 -2.24
C VAL A 41 10.13 -14.28 -2.38
N LYS A 42 10.89 -14.62 -1.34
CA LYS A 42 12.36 -14.65 -1.37
C LYS A 42 12.88 -15.64 -2.42
N THR A 43 12.30 -16.82 -2.49
CA THR A 43 12.64 -17.84 -3.49
C THR A 43 12.38 -17.32 -4.92
N LEU A 44 11.23 -16.69 -5.18
CA LEU A 44 10.91 -16.12 -6.48
C LEU A 44 11.89 -15.00 -6.87
N ILE A 45 12.31 -14.15 -5.93
CA ILE A 45 13.33 -13.11 -6.16
C ILE A 45 14.63 -13.76 -6.64
N GLU A 46 15.11 -14.80 -5.95
CA GLU A 46 16.35 -15.47 -6.31
C GLU A 46 16.27 -16.18 -7.67
N GLN A 47 15.12 -16.79 -7.98
CA GLN A 47 14.88 -17.44 -9.26
C GLN A 47 14.91 -16.47 -10.44
N VAL A 48 14.32 -15.26 -10.30
CA VAL A 48 14.19 -14.30 -11.41
C VAL A 48 15.40 -13.38 -11.55
N ALA A 49 16.26 -13.32 -10.55
CA ALA A 49 17.30 -12.31 -10.46
C ALA A 49 18.27 -12.33 -11.65
N SER A 50 18.73 -13.50 -12.08
CA SER A 50 19.68 -13.70 -13.19
C SER A 50 19.05 -13.53 -14.60
N PHE A 51 17.74 -13.39 -14.69
CA PHE A 51 17.05 -13.25 -15.97
C PHE A 51 16.71 -11.78 -16.27
N ASP A 52 16.94 -11.36 -17.52
CA ASP A 52 16.61 -9.99 -17.99
C ASP A 52 15.14 -9.89 -18.44
N THR A 53 14.24 -10.45 -17.65
CA THR A 53 12.80 -10.45 -17.89
C THR A 53 12.08 -9.38 -17.06
N SER A 54 10.90 -8.97 -17.53
CA SER A 54 10.02 -8.09 -16.76
C SER A 54 9.46 -8.83 -15.54
N VAL A 55 9.39 -8.11 -14.43
CA VAL A 55 8.81 -8.60 -13.16
C VAL A 55 7.63 -7.73 -12.79
N LEU A 56 6.49 -8.35 -12.48
CA LEU A 56 5.31 -7.65 -11.97
C LEU A 56 5.09 -7.99 -10.50
N ILE A 57 5.22 -7.00 -9.63
CA ILE A 57 5.04 -7.16 -8.19
C ILE A 57 3.62 -6.73 -7.83
N LEU A 58 2.85 -7.66 -7.30
CA LEU A 58 1.47 -7.46 -6.88
C LEU A 58 1.37 -7.51 -5.35
N GLY A 59 0.50 -6.69 -4.80
CA GLY A 59 0.23 -6.69 -3.36
C GLY A 59 -0.37 -5.38 -2.89
N GLU A 60 -1.05 -5.40 -1.78
CA GLU A 60 -1.71 -4.24 -1.19
C GLU A 60 -0.75 -3.07 -0.92
N SER A 61 -1.32 -1.89 -0.72
CA SER A 61 -0.53 -0.72 -0.32
C SER A 61 0.16 -0.97 1.03
N GLY A 62 1.46 -0.62 1.11
CA GLY A 62 2.23 -0.77 2.35
C GLY A 62 2.80 -2.15 2.62
N THR A 63 2.68 -3.13 1.72
CA THR A 63 3.26 -4.49 1.87
C THR A 63 4.77 -4.55 1.67
N GLY A 64 5.39 -3.53 1.03
CA GLY A 64 6.84 -3.47 0.80
C GLY A 64 7.25 -3.78 -0.64
N LYS A 65 6.41 -3.51 -1.65
CA LYS A 65 6.68 -3.75 -3.09
C LYS A 65 8.01 -3.15 -3.56
N GLU A 66 8.35 -1.94 -3.12
CA GLU A 66 9.61 -1.29 -3.47
C GLU A 66 10.82 -2.04 -2.93
N LEU A 67 10.75 -2.58 -1.69
CA LEU A 67 11.84 -3.37 -1.11
C LEU A 67 12.05 -4.68 -1.89
N VAL A 68 10.98 -5.31 -2.37
CA VAL A 68 11.05 -6.50 -3.23
C VAL A 68 11.71 -6.13 -4.57
N ALA A 69 11.34 -5.01 -5.19
CA ALA A 69 11.98 -4.54 -6.43
C ALA A 69 13.47 -4.25 -6.24
N GLN A 70 13.84 -3.62 -5.14
CA GLN A 70 15.25 -3.38 -4.78
C GLN A 70 16.00 -4.70 -4.56
N ALA A 71 15.40 -5.68 -3.89
CA ALA A 71 15.99 -7.00 -3.68
C ALA A 71 16.21 -7.74 -5.00
N VAL A 72 15.24 -7.74 -5.93
CA VAL A 72 15.40 -8.31 -7.28
C VAL A 72 16.58 -7.67 -8.02
N HIS A 73 16.71 -6.34 -7.94
CA HIS A 73 17.83 -5.63 -8.55
C HIS A 73 19.16 -5.99 -7.90
N GLN A 74 19.26 -6.00 -6.57
CA GLN A 74 20.48 -6.26 -5.83
C GLN A 74 21.05 -7.66 -6.02
N VAL A 75 20.19 -8.65 -6.28
CA VAL A 75 20.61 -10.05 -6.55
C VAL A 75 20.91 -10.29 -8.04
N SER A 76 20.55 -9.34 -8.92
CA SER A 76 20.71 -9.48 -10.38
C SER A 76 22.12 -9.15 -10.88
N ASP A 77 22.41 -9.52 -12.13
CA ASP A 77 23.64 -9.14 -12.83
C ASP A 77 23.79 -7.62 -13.03
N ARG A 78 22.69 -6.86 -12.80
CA ARG A 78 22.64 -5.41 -12.89
C ARG A 78 22.81 -4.72 -11.53
N SER A 79 23.16 -5.44 -10.47
CA SER A 79 23.25 -4.95 -9.08
C SER A 79 24.18 -3.74 -8.88
N THR A 80 25.21 -3.58 -9.72
CA THR A 80 26.15 -2.45 -9.71
C THR A 80 25.73 -1.30 -10.63
N ARG A 81 24.62 -1.45 -11.35
CA ARG A 81 24.09 -0.49 -12.30
C ARG A 81 22.99 0.36 -11.66
N PRO A 82 22.54 1.45 -12.31
CA PRO A 82 21.50 2.30 -11.75
C PRO A 82 20.18 1.54 -11.47
N PHE A 83 19.60 1.80 -10.30
CA PHE A 83 18.20 1.49 -9.98
C PHE A 83 17.42 2.79 -9.95
N VAL A 84 16.49 2.97 -10.87
CA VAL A 84 15.76 4.24 -11.04
C VAL A 84 14.27 4.00 -10.72
N PRO A 85 13.80 4.41 -9.52
CA PRO A 85 12.40 4.32 -9.16
C PRO A 85 11.58 5.48 -9.76
N VAL A 86 10.35 5.15 -10.20
CA VAL A 86 9.35 6.12 -10.68
C VAL A 86 7.99 5.71 -10.13
N ASN A 87 7.34 6.58 -9.39
CA ASN A 87 5.96 6.36 -8.96
C ASN A 87 5.01 6.99 -9.98
N CYS A 88 4.32 6.14 -10.76
CA CYS A 88 3.43 6.58 -11.84
C CYS A 88 2.16 7.27 -11.33
N GLY A 89 1.70 6.92 -10.12
CA GLY A 89 0.51 7.54 -9.51
C GLY A 89 0.79 8.90 -8.87
N ALA A 90 2.05 9.19 -8.51
CA ALA A 90 2.41 10.45 -7.87
C ALA A 90 2.71 11.59 -8.87
N ILE A 91 2.96 11.26 -10.14
CA ILE A 91 3.31 12.24 -11.18
C ILE A 91 2.04 12.56 -11.99
N PRO A 92 1.67 13.85 -12.16
CA PRO A 92 0.58 14.22 -13.05
C PRO A 92 0.77 13.67 -14.47
N GLY A 93 -0.29 13.13 -15.08
CA GLY A 93 -0.22 12.42 -16.35
C GLY A 93 0.44 13.24 -17.48
N GLU A 94 0.24 14.55 -17.51
CA GLU A 94 0.86 15.47 -18.47
C GLU A 94 2.40 15.57 -18.33
N LEU A 95 2.92 15.36 -17.12
CA LEU A 95 4.35 15.40 -16.82
C LEU A 95 5.01 14.02 -16.89
N LEU A 96 4.24 12.96 -16.76
CA LEU A 96 4.76 11.59 -16.69
C LEU A 96 5.53 11.22 -17.97
N GLU A 97 5.08 11.67 -19.14
CA GLU A 97 5.77 11.43 -20.41
C GLU A 97 7.16 12.08 -20.41
N SER A 98 7.23 13.34 -20.04
CA SER A 98 8.50 14.09 -19.98
C SER A 98 9.45 13.54 -18.90
N GLU A 99 8.92 13.05 -17.78
CA GLU A 99 9.75 12.39 -16.75
C GLU A 99 10.29 11.05 -17.25
N LEU A 100 9.47 10.20 -17.90
CA LEU A 100 9.92 8.89 -18.36
C LEU A 100 10.87 8.97 -19.55
N PHE A 101 10.53 9.75 -20.57
CA PHE A 101 11.26 9.76 -21.85
C PHE A 101 12.17 10.97 -22.04
N GLY A 102 12.05 12.00 -21.17
CA GLY A 102 12.77 13.26 -21.33
C GLY A 102 12.14 14.17 -22.38
N HIS A 103 12.68 15.36 -22.54
CA HIS A 103 12.21 16.33 -23.51
C HIS A 103 13.34 17.12 -24.16
N GLU A 104 13.14 17.55 -25.37
CA GLU A 104 13.99 18.50 -26.07
C GLU A 104 13.60 19.94 -25.69
N LYS A 105 14.52 20.88 -25.88
CA LYS A 105 14.24 22.30 -25.67
C LYS A 105 13.09 22.77 -26.56
N GLY A 106 12.09 23.41 -25.97
CA GLY A 106 10.90 23.92 -26.70
C GLY A 106 9.79 22.89 -26.91
N ALA A 107 9.87 21.69 -26.35
CA ALA A 107 8.87 20.62 -26.50
C ALA A 107 7.47 21.03 -25.99
N PHE A 108 7.41 21.89 -24.98
CA PHE A 108 6.19 22.45 -24.41
C PHE A 108 6.46 23.80 -23.74
N THR A 109 5.41 24.54 -23.36
CA THR A 109 5.54 25.81 -22.66
C THR A 109 6.23 25.60 -21.31
N GLY A 110 7.49 26.11 -21.19
CA GLY A 110 8.33 25.90 -20.00
C GLY A 110 9.52 24.95 -20.21
N ALA A 111 9.63 24.26 -21.34
CA ALA A 111 10.79 23.45 -21.71
C ALA A 111 11.99 24.30 -22.15
N LEU A 112 12.59 25.03 -21.21
CA LEU A 112 13.70 25.97 -21.48
C LEU A 112 15.01 25.26 -21.87
N THR A 113 15.22 24.03 -21.39
CA THR A 113 16.42 23.22 -21.60
C THR A 113 16.02 21.80 -21.97
N LYS A 114 16.92 21.07 -22.64
CA LYS A 114 16.82 19.63 -22.84
C LYS A 114 16.98 18.90 -21.51
N ARG A 115 16.13 17.88 -21.23
CA ARG A 115 16.23 17.05 -20.01
C ARG A 115 16.18 15.56 -20.36
N ARG A 116 17.07 14.79 -19.74
CA ARG A 116 17.09 13.32 -19.84
C ARG A 116 15.94 12.70 -19.05
N GLY A 117 15.31 11.69 -19.64
CA GLY A 117 14.23 10.92 -19.00
C GLY A 117 14.74 9.77 -18.13
N ARG A 118 13.84 9.16 -17.41
CA ARG A 118 14.14 8.03 -16.50
C ARG A 118 14.67 6.82 -17.24
N PHE A 119 14.22 6.54 -18.45
CA PHE A 119 14.76 5.47 -19.29
C PHE A 119 16.23 5.71 -19.62
N GLU A 120 16.63 6.95 -19.94
CA GLU A 120 18.04 7.29 -20.17
C GLU A 120 18.88 7.17 -18.90
N LEU A 121 18.32 7.53 -17.74
CA LEU A 121 19.01 7.43 -16.45
C LEU A 121 19.17 5.98 -15.97
N ALA A 122 18.27 5.09 -16.41
CA ALA A 122 18.28 3.67 -16.08
C ALA A 122 19.10 2.84 -17.08
N GLU A 123 19.77 3.45 -18.06
CA GLU A 123 20.52 2.73 -19.10
C GLU A 123 21.54 1.74 -18.52
N GLY A 124 21.48 0.51 -19.01
CA GLY A 124 22.25 -0.64 -18.50
C GLY A 124 21.80 -1.16 -17.14
N GLY A 125 20.84 -0.53 -16.49
CA GLY A 125 20.37 -0.82 -15.14
C GLY A 125 18.92 -1.33 -15.10
N THR A 126 18.19 -0.88 -14.06
CA THR A 126 16.80 -1.29 -13.80
C THR A 126 15.91 -0.06 -13.61
N LEU A 127 14.78 -0.01 -14.29
CA LEU A 127 13.71 0.95 -14.08
C LEU A 127 12.61 0.29 -13.25
N PHE A 128 12.29 0.88 -12.12
CA PHE A 128 11.19 0.43 -11.28
C PHE A 128 9.98 1.37 -11.45
N LEU A 129 8.88 0.83 -11.95
CA LEU A 129 7.62 1.54 -12.18
C LEU A 129 6.63 1.18 -11.07
N ASP A 130 6.58 2.01 -10.03
CA ASP A 130 5.61 1.82 -8.94
C ASP A 130 4.26 2.40 -9.34
N GLU A 131 3.20 1.77 -8.85
CA GLU A 131 1.80 2.08 -9.12
C GLU A 131 1.50 2.15 -10.64
N ILE A 132 1.99 1.14 -11.39
CA ILE A 132 1.81 1.04 -12.84
C ILE A 132 0.33 1.01 -13.23
N GLY A 133 -0.53 0.47 -12.35
CA GLY A 133 -1.97 0.46 -12.56
C GLY A 133 -2.59 1.86 -12.71
N ASP A 134 -1.99 2.89 -12.15
CA ASP A 134 -2.50 4.27 -12.23
C ASP A 134 -1.95 5.06 -13.43
N MET A 135 -1.18 4.42 -14.31
CA MET A 135 -0.63 5.04 -15.53
C MET A 135 -1.76 5.36 -16.53
N PRO A 136 -1.81 6.59 -17.09
CA PRO A 136 -2.79 6.95 -18.11
C PRO A 136 -2.68 6.08 -19.37
N VAL A 137 -3.81 5.73 -20.00
CA VAL A 137 -3.86 4.82 -21.17
C VAL A 137 -2.95 5.28 -22.31
N GLY A 138 -2.87 6.60 -22.58
CA GLY A 138 -1.97 7.13 -23.59
C GLY A 138 -0.49 6.86 -23.31
N MET A 139 -0.10 6.80 -22.03
CA MET A 139 1.25 6.47 -21.62
C MET A 139 1.53 4.97 -21.69
N GLN A 140 0.52 4.15 -21.43
CA GLN A 140 0.63 2.69 -21.56
C GLN A 140 1.02 2.28 -23.00
N VAL A 141 0.49 2.96 -24.03
CA VAL A 141 0.85 2.73 -25.44
C VAL A 141 2.34 3.01 -25.68
N LYS A 142 2.85 4.12 -25.15
CA LYS A 142 4.26 4.50 -25.31
C LYS A 142 5.18 3.55 -24.56
N LEU A 143 4.82 3.17 -23.35
CA LEU A 143 5.57 2.19 -22.57
C LEU A 143 5.63 0.84 -23.26
N LEU A 144 4.51 0.36 -23.82
CA LEU A 144 4.47 -0.90 -24.56
C LEU A 144 5.45 -0.89 -25.75
N ARG A 145 5.48 0.21 -26.53
CA ARG A 145 6.45 0.36 -27.63
C ARG A 145 7.89 0.22 -27.13
N VAL A 146 8.25 0.91 -26.06
CA VAL A 146 9.61 0.82 -25.50
C VAL A 146 9.95 -0.60 -25.06
N LEU A 147 9.01 -1.30 -24.43
CA LEU A 147 9.21 -2.69 -23.99
C LEU A 147 9.37 -3.67 -25.17
N GLN A 148 8.77 -3.36 -26.34
CA GLN A 148 8.83 -4.18 -27.55
C GLN A 148 10.05 -3.86 -28.42
N GLU A 149 10.25 -2.56 -28.69
CA GLU A 149 11.24 -2.08 -29.66
C GLU A 149 12.59 -1.76 -29.04
N ARG A 150 12.68 -1.70 -27.68
CA ARG A 150 13.88 -1.30 -26.94
C ARG A 150 14.42 0.06 -27.40
N SER A 151 13.51 0.95 -27.79
CA SER A 151 13.84 2.29 -28.25
C SER A 151 12.69 3.26 -27.95
N PHE A 152 13.01 4.55 -27.85
CA PHE A 152 12.05 5.62 -27.64
C PHE A 152 12.57 6.95 -28.19
N GLU A 153 11.68 7.94 -28.23
CA GLU A 153 12.01 9.32 -28.63
C GLU A 153 11.68 10.26 -27.46
N ARG A 154 12.46 11.34 -27.30
CA ARG A 154 12.12 12.40 -26.35
C ARG A 154 10.91 13.20 -26.80
N VAL A 155 10.18 13.76 -25.85
CA VAL A 155 9.07 14.66 -26.15
C VAL A 155 9.57 15.86 -26.96
N GLY A 156 8.95 16.11 -28.11
CA GLY A 156 9.34 17.18 -29.05
C GLY A 156 10.61 16.89 -29.86
N GLY A 157 11.17 15.70 -29.77
CA GLY A 157 12.33 15.26 -30.58
C GLY A 157 11.95 14.16 -31.57
N ASN A 158 12.83 13.95 -32.57
CA ASN A 158 12.70 12.90 -33.57
C ASN A 158 13.90 11.93 -33.55
N GLU A 159 14.79 12.09 -32.56
CA GLU A 159 15.95 11.21 -32.38
C GLU A 159 15.51 9.94 -31.67
N THR A 160 15.65 8.78 -32.35
CA THR A 160 15.39 7.48 -31.76
C THR A 160 16.57 7.06 -30.88
N LEU A 161 16.30 6.86 -29.59
CA LEU A 161 17.26 6.42 -28.58
C LEU A 161 17.02 4.94 -28.28
N THR A 162 18.07 4.13 -28.36
CA THR A 162 17.99 2.73 -27.89
C THR A 162 18.07 2.66 -26.38
N CYS A 163 17.41 1.67 -25.78
CA CYS A 163 17.48 1.48 -24.33
C CYS A 163 17.66 0.00 -23.94
N ASN A 164 18.67 -0.24 -23.11
CA ASN A 164 18.92 -1.54 -22.49
C ASN A 164 18.57 -1.46 -20.99
N VAL A 165 17.30 -1.50 -20.69
CA VAL A 165 16.78 -1.34 -19.33
C VAL A 165 15.95 -2.56 -18.94
N ARG A 166 16.22 -3.15 -17.77
CA ARG A 166 15.34 -4.13 -17.14
C ARG A 166 14.18 -3.40 -16.47
N VAL A 167 12.95 -3.84 -16.73
CA VAL A 167 11.76 -3.21 -16.13
C VAL A 167 11.20 -4.10 -15.03
N ILE A 168 10.99 -3.50 -13.86
CA ILE A 168 10.23 -4.06 -12.74
C ILE A 168 9.03 -3.14 -12.54
N ALA A 169 7.82 -3.67 -12.53
CA ALA A 169 6.59 -2.91 -12.30
C ALA A 169 5.92 -3.38 -11.00
N ALA A 170 5.23 -2.48 -10.32
CA ALA A 170 4.47 -2.81 -9.11
C ALA A 170 3.11 -2.11 -9.11
N THR A 171 2.12 -2.76 -8.51
CA THR A 171 0.79 -2.16 -8.31
C THR A 171 0.05 -2.82 -7.15
N HIS A 172 -0.85 -2.07 -6.54
CA HIS A 172 -1.86 -2.57 -5.62
C HIS A 172 -3.24 -2.74 -6.28
N ARG A 173 -3.37 -2.30 -7.54
CA ARG A 173 -4.63 -2.36 -8.29
C ARG A 173 -4.87 -3.75 -8.84
N ASP A 174 -6.13 -4.14 -8.90
CA ASP A 174 -6.60 -5.27 -9.69
C ASP A 174 -6.52 -4.89 -11.18
N ILE A 175 -5.46 -5.36 -11.85
CA ILE A 175 -5.22 -5.01 -13.27
C ILE A 175 -6.23 -5.68 -14.18
N GLU A 176 -6.66 -6.91 -13.88
CA GLU A 176 -7.63 -7.63 -14.71
C GLU A 176 -8.96 -6.88 -14.75
N ARG A 177 -9.44 -6.44 -13.61
CA ARG A 177 -10.63 -5.58 -13.51
C ARG A 177 -10.46 -4.25 -14.26
N ARG A 178 -9.24 -3.67 -14.25
CA ARG A 178 -8.98 -2.42 -15.01
C ARG A 178 -8.95 -2.67 -16.52
N ILE A 179 -8.54 -3.86 -16.97
CA ILE A 179 -8.62 -4.26 -18.39
C ILE A 179 -10.09 -4.33 -18.81
N ASP A 180 -10.94 -4.99 -18.02
CA ASP A 180 -12.38 -5.07 -18.30
C ASP A 180 -13.05 -3.68 -18.39
N ASN A 181 -12.58 -2.73 -17.61
CA ASN A 181 -13.05 -1.33 -17.64
C ASN A 181 -12.39 -0.45 -18.71
N ASN A 182 -11.50 -0.97 -19.56
CA ASN A 182 -10.68 -0.22 -20.53
C ASN A 182 -9.77 0.87 -19.91
N GLU A 183 -9.41 0.73 -18.64
CA GLU A 183 -8.49 1.61 -17.92
C GLU A 183 -7.05 1.13 -18.01
N PHE A 184 -6.82 -0.13 -18.36
CA PHE A 184 -5.52 -0.72 -18.57
C PHE A 184 -5.52 -1.59 -19.84
N ARG A 185 -4.42 -1.54 -20.60
CA ARG A 185 -4.32 -2.31 -21.84
C ARG A 185 -3.88 -3.74 -21.57
N GLU A 186 -4.56 -4.68 -22.18
CA GLU A 186 -4.28 -6.12 -22.08
C GLU A 186 -2.89 -6.49 -22.64
N ASP A 187 -2.50 -5.88 -23.76
CA ASP A 187 -1.20 -6.13 -24.41
C ASP A 187 -0.01 -5.69 -23.54
N LEU A 188 -0.14 -4.57 -22.83
CA LEU A 188 0.85 -4.11 -21.85
C LEU A 188 0.89 -5.05 -20.62
N TYR A 189 -0.26 -5.49 -20.14
CA TYR A 189 -0.32 -6.43 -19.03
C TYR A 189 0.48 -7.69 -19.30
N TYR A 190 0.24 -8.36 -20.43
CA TYR A 190 1.01 -9.56 -20.79
C TYR A 190 2.51 -9.31 -20.99
N ARG A 191 2.90 -8.11 -21.39
CA ARG A 191 4.31 -7.75 -21.54
C ARG A 191 5.01 -7.48 -20.21
N LEU A 192 4.28 -7.01 -19.19
CA LEU A 192 4.79 -6.78 -17.84
C LEU A 192 4.70 -8.04 -16.98
N ASN A 193 3.61 -8.81 -17.10
CA ASN A 193 3.30 -9.98 -16.28
C ASN A 193 4.00 -11.26 -16.79
N VAL A 194 5.30 -11.16 -17.09
CA VAL A 194 6.11 -12.33 -17.49
C VAL A 194 6.51 -13.15 -16.26
N PHE A 195 6.89 -12.47 -15.19
CA PHE A 195 7.21 -13.11 -13.92
C PHE A 195 6.50 -12.37 -12.77
N PRO A 196 5.34 -12.86 -12.30
CA PRO A 196 4.62 -12.27 -11.20
C PRO A 196 5.22 -12.64 -9.84
N ILE A 197 5.28 -11.66 -8.92
CA ILE A 197 5.61 -11.86 -7.52
C ILE A 197 4.46 -11.29 -6.69
N GLN A 198 3.72 -12.15 -6.00
CA GLN A 198 2.62 -11.74 -5.13
C GLN A 198 3.13 -11.60 -3.69
N ILE A 199 2.99 -10.40 -3.11
CA ILE A 199 3.34 -10.16 -1.71
C ILE A 199 2.08 -10.31 -0.87
N PRO A 200 2.05 -11.22 0.12
CA PRO A 200 0.90 -11.39 0.98
C PRO A 200 0.68 -10.14 1.86
N PRO A 201 -0.57 -9.76 2.14
CA PRO A 201 -0.90 -8.72 3.13
C PRO A 201 -0.43 -9.15 4.52
N LEU A 202 -0.22 -8.18 5.42
CA LEU A 202 0.28 -8.48 6.78
C LEU A 202 -0.66 -9.38 7.57
N ALA A 203 -1.97 -9.27 7.34
CA ALA A 203 -2.97 -10.13 7.97
C ALA A 203 -2.79 -11.63 7.66
N GLU A 204 -2.28 -11.97 6.46
CA GLU A 204 -2.02 -13.36 6.04
C GLU A 204 -0.63 -13.88 6.48
N ARG A 205 0.21 -13.01 7.06
CA ARG A 205 1.55 -13.33 7.56
C ARG A 205 1.77 -12.78 8.98
N ILE A 206 0.76 -12.91 9.81
CA ILE A 206 0.79 -12.34 11.16
C ILE A 206 1.91 -12.93 12.03
N ASP A 207 2.41 -14.11 11.68
CA ASP A 207 3.57 -14.74 12.32
C ASP A 207 4.85 -13.90 12.16
N ASP A 208 4.92 -13.03 11.15
CA ASP A 208 6.03 -12.10 10.95
C ASP A 208 5.94 -10.85 11.84
N LEU A 209 4.81 -10.62 12.51
CA LEU A 209 4.56 -9.41 13.31
C LEU A 209 5.64 -9.16 14.38
N PRO A 210 6.07 -10.14 15.18
CA PRO A 210 7.13 -9.94 16.17
C PRO A 210 8.46 -9.51 15.51
N LEU A 211 8.85 -10.19 14.43
CA LEU A 211 10.09 -9.89 13.70
C LEU A 211 10.08 -8.47 13.11
N LEU A 212 8.94 -8.04 12.57
CA LEU A 212 8.77 -6.70 12.02
C LEU A 212 8.82 -5.62 13.12
N ILE A 213 8.18 -5.86 14.26
CA ILE A 213 8.24 -4.95 15.42
C ILE A 213 9.67 -4.82 15.92
N ASP A 214 10.38 -5.92 16.10
CA ASP A 214 11.77 -5.91 16.58
C ASP A 214 12.68 -5.20 15.59
N HIS A 215 12.48 -5.40 14.30
CA HIS A 215 13.20 -4.69 13.25
C HIS A 215 12.99 -3.17 13.36
N PHE A 216 11.74 -2.70 13.39
CA PHE A 216 11.45 -1.26 13.48
C PHE A 216 11.92 -0.66 14.81
N ALA A 217 11.74 -1.36 15.92
CA ALA A 217 12.26 -0.93 17.22
C ALA A 217 13.80 -0.78 17.20
N SER A 218 14.51 -1.71 16.56
CA SER A 218 15.96 -1.63 16.35
C SER A 218 16.34 -0.43 15.50
N VAL A 219 15.62 -0.16 14.42
CA VAL A 219 15.84 1.02 13.55
C VAL A 219 15.65 2.32 14.34
N MET A 220 14.59 2.42 15.16
CA MET A 220 14.33 3.60 16.01
C MET A 220 15.42 3.79 17.05
N SER A 221 15.87 2.70 17.68
CA SER A 221 16.97 2.73 18.66
C SER A 221 18.27 3.23 18.03
N LYS A 222 18.64 2.73 16.84
CA LYS A 222 19.84 3.16 16.10
C LYS A 222 19.79 4.64 15.69
N ARG A 223 18.59 5.17 15.44
CA ARG A 223 18.36 6.60 15.14
C ARG A 223 18.36 7.48 16.40
N GLY A 224 18.51 6.91 17.60
CA GLY A 224 18.48 7.64 18.85
C GLY A 224 17.09 8.11 19.30
N VAL A 225 16.01 7.64 18.66
CA VAL A 225 14.63 8.02 19.02
C VAL A 225 14.21 7.40 20.36
N GLY A 226 14.65 6.16 20.65
CA GLY A 226 14.35 5.46 21.88
C GLY A 226 14.20 3.96 21.68
N GLN A 227 13.80 3.28 22.73
CA GLN A 227 13.47 1.85 22.71
C GLN A 227 11.98 1.67 23.01
N VAL A 228 11.37 0.67 22.39
CA VAL A 228 9.99 0.27 22.65
C VAL A 228 9.91 -1.24 22.83
N ARG A 229 9.08 -1.68 23.77
CA ARG A 229 8.71 -3.09 23.98
C ARG A 229 7.21 -3.17 24.11
N PHE A 230 6.62 -4.22 23.59
CA PHE A 230 5.19 -4.45 23.69
C PHE A 230 4.94 -5.63 24.63
N SER A 231 3.98 -5.47 25.53
CA SER A 231 3.54 -6.56 26.41
C SER A 231 2.88 -7.69 25.60
N ALA A 232 2.81 -8.89 26.16
CA ALA A 232 2.14 -10.01 25.53
C ALA A 232 0.67 -9.70 25.16
N GLY A 233 -0.06 -8.96 26.02
CA GLY A 233 -1.41 -8.51 25.72
C GLY A 233 -1.49 -7.53 24.55
N ALA A 234 -0.54 -6.57 24.47
CA ALA A 234 -0.47 -5.67 23.33
C ALA A 234 -0.14 -6.41 22.03
N MET A 235 0.78 -7.37 22.06
CA MET A 235 1.10 -8.22 20.91
C MET A 235 -0.12 -9.04 20.44
N ALA A 236 -0.87 -9.63 21.37
CA ALA A 236 -2.10 -10.36 21.03
C ALA A 236 -3.16 -9.45 20.40
N ALA A 237 -3.33 -8.22 20.91
CA ALA A 237 -4.24 -7.23 20.35
C ALA A 237 -3.82 -6.85 18.92
N LEU A 238 -2.53 -6.61 18.68
CA LEU A 238 -1.99 -6.29 17.35
C LEU A 238 -2.08 -7.46 16.39
N ALA A 239 -1.95 -8.70 16.85
CA ALA A 239 -2.11 -9.90 16.03
C ALA A 239 -3.55 -10.08 15.54
N GLY A 240 -4.55 -9.62 16.28
CA GLY A 240 -5.96 -9.65 15.89
C GLY A 240 -6.42 -8.49 15.00
N TYR A 241 -5.56 -7.52 14.71
CA TYR A 241 -5.91 -6.36 13.90
C TYR A 241 -5.75 -6.66 12.39
N PRO A 242 -6.64 -6.19 11.50
CA PRO A 242 -6.63 -6.54 10.08
C PRO A 242 -5.55 -5.84 9.24
N TRP A 243 -4.85 -4.85 9.76
CA TRP A 243 -3.73 -4.14 9.11
C TRP A 243 -4.03 -3.60 7.71
N PRO A 244 -5.03 -2.75 7.49
CA PRO A 244 -5.36 -2.23 6.16
C PRO A 244 -4.23 -1.42 5.51
N GLY A 245 -3.32 -0.85 6.30
CA GLY A 245 -2.10 -0.17 5.83
C GLY A 245 -0.84 -1.04 5.89
N ASN A 246 -0.99 -2.34 6.16
CA ASN A 246 0.08 -3.34 6.15
C ASN A 246 1.33 -2.93 6.96
N VAL A 247 2.51 -3.22 6.45
CA VAL A 247 3.80 -2.94 7.12
C VAL A 247 4.06 -1.45 7.29
N ARG A 248 3.54 -0.60 6.39
CA ARG A 248 3.65 0.87 6.53
C ARG A 248 2.88 1.37 7.76
N GLU A 249 1.70 0.85 8.00
CA GLU A 249 0.91 1.18 9.20
C GLU A 249 1.59 0.69 10.48
N LEU A 250 2.13 -0.54 10.46
CA LEU A 250 2.88 -1.10 11.57
C LEU A 250 4.13 -0.26 11.91
N ALA A 251 4.91 0.13 10.90
CA ALA A 251 6.08 0.98 11.09
C ALA A 251 5.73 2.32 11.77
N ASN A 252 4.64 2.97 11.31
CA ASN A 252 4.14 4.21 11.90
C ASN A 252 3.66 4.00 13.35
N LEU A 253 3.02 2.87 13.64
CA LEU A 253 2.62 2.54 15.00
C LEU A 253 3.84 2.37 15.91
N VAL A 254 4.84 1.58 15.50
CA VAL A 254 6.06 1.34 16.29
C VAL A 254 6.81 2.65 16.55
N GLU A 255 6.97 3.51 15.52
CA GLU A 255 7.57 4.83 15.68
C GLU A 255 6.81 5.69 16.68
N ARG A 256 5.49 5.79 16.54
CA ARG A 256 4.62 6.52 17.47
C ARG A 256 4.77 6.01 18.91
N MET A 257 4.73 4.69 19.10
CA MET A 257 4.84 4.10 20.43
C MET A 257 6.22 4.30 21.02
N THR A 258 7.29 4.29 20.22
CA THR A 258 8.66 4.60 20.68
C THR A 258 8.73 6.01 21.26
N ILE A 259 8.10 6.99 20.61
CA ILE A 259 8.09 8.39 21.07
C ILE A 259 7.26 8.56 22.35
N VAL A 260 6.08 7.93 22.41
CA VAL A 260 5.12 8.14 23.49
C VAL A 260 5.50 7.35 24.75
N SER A 261 5.96 6.11 24.61
CA SER A 261 6.25 5.24 25.76
C SER A 261 7.52 5.59 26.51
N ARG A 262 8.46 6.32 25.90
CA ARG A 262 9.74 6.74 26.48
C ARG A 262 10.51 5.58 27.15
N GLY A 263 10.55 4.43 26.50
CA GLY A 263 11.25 3.23 27.00
C GLY A 263 10.43 2.36 27.98
N ARG A 264 9.20 2.75 28.32
CA ARG A 264 8.29 1.89 29.09
C ARG A 264 7.71 0.80 28.18
N GLU A 265 7.32 -0.31 28.77
CA GLU A 265 6.58 -1.36 28.07
C GLU A 265 5.18 -0.87 27.68
N VAL A 266 4.84 -1.03 26.41
CA VAL A 266 3.53 -0.67 25.84
C VAL A 266 2.51 -1.75 26.22
N LYS A 267 1.48 -1.39 26.96
CA LYS A 267 0.34 -2.24 27.31
C LYS A 267 -0.82 -2.02 26.34
N VAL A 268 -1.84 -2.87 26.42
CA VAL A 268 -3.06 -2.74 25.58
C VAL A 268 -3.70 -1.35 25.71
N ASP A 269 -3.74 -0.81 26.92
CA ASP A 269 -4.34 0.50 27.19
C ASP A 269 -3.51 1.68 26.64
N ASP A 270 -2.22 1.47 26.35
CA ASP A 270 -1.36 2.47 25.70
C ASP A 270 -1.54 2.50 24.17
N LEU A 271 -2.08 1.42 23.56
CA LEU A 271 -2.33 1.37 22.13
C LEU A 271 -3.41 2.39 21.72
N PRO A 272 -3.31 3.00 20.53
CA PRO A 272 -4.42 3.78 19.97
C PRO A 272 -5.70 2.94 19.85
N GLY A 273 -6.86 3.55 20.08
CA GLY A 273 -8.16 2.86 20.21
C GLY A 273 -8.46 1.83 19.12
N ARG A 274 -8.07 2.13 17.86
CA ARG A 274 -8.30 1.23 16.71
C ARG A 274 -7.56 -0.11 16.79
N TYR A 275 -6.48 -0.20 17.56
CA TYR A 275 -5.69 -1.42 17.78
C TYR A 275 -6.07 -2.17 19.05
N ARG A 276 -7.00 -1.63 19.83
CA ARG A 276 -7.50 -2.30 21.04
C ARG A 276 -8.58 -3.28 20.62
N PRO A 277 -8.60 -4.49 21.18
CA PRO A 277 -9.74 -5.38 21.01
C PRO A 277 -10.98 -4.69 21.60
N ASP A 278 -12.07 -4.68 20.84
CA ASP A 278 -13.37 -4.21 21.35
C ASP A 278 -13.69 -5.01 22.61
N ARG A 279 -13.70 -4.36 23.79
CA ARG A 279 -14.12 -4.99 25.05
C ARG A 279 -15.57 -5.48 24.99
N GLU A 280 -16.35 -5.06 23.99
CA GLU A 280 -17.74 -5.47 23.79
C GLU A 280 -17.88 -6.74 22.94
N ARG A 281 -16.81 -7.33 22.42
CA ARG A 281 -16.86 -8.57 21.64
C ARG A 281 -16.47 -9.85 22.37
N ILE A 282 -16.24 -9.82 23.66
CA ILE A 282 -16.17 -11.05 24.47
C ILE A 282 -17.61 -11.35 24.93
N VAL A 283 -18.41 -11.89 24.02
CA VAL A 283 -19.65 -12.58 24.38
C VAL A 283 -19.22 -13.94 24.90
N GLU A 284 -19.12 -14.06 26.23
CA GLU A 284 -18.58 -15.28 26.85
C GLU A 284 -19.59 -16.44 26.92
N THR A 285 -20.89 -16.22 26.77
CA THR A 285 -21.89 -17.30 26.70
C THR A 285 -23.22 -16.84 26.08
N ASP A 286 -24.07 -17.81 25.67
CA ASP A 286 -25.45 -17.58 25.19
C ASP A 286 -26.36 -16.88 26.23
N GLU A 287 -26.00 -16.90 27.51
CA GLU A 287 -26.71 -16.23 28.59
C GLU A 287 -26.46 -14.70 28.59
N ASP A 288 -25.27 -14.23 28.19
CA ASP A 288 -24.94 -12.81 28.06
C ASP A 288 -25.67 -12.16 26.86
N LEU A 289 -25.96 -12.92 25.83
CA LEU A 289 -26.78 -12.46 24.69
C LEU A 289 -28.21 -12.10 25.11
N ALA A 290 -28.76 -12.82 26.05
CA ALA A 290 -30.14 -12.61 26.55
C ALA A 290 -30.23 -11.34 27.43
N GLU A 291 -29.18 -11.00 28.14
CA GLU A 291 -29.13 -9.81 29.01
C GLU A 291 -28.83 -8.52 28.21
N LEU A 292 -28.07 -8.61 27.13
CA LEU A 292 -27.79 -7.49 26.20
C LEU A 292 -29.00 -7.10 25.35
N THR A 293 -29.88 -8.07 25.01
CA THR A 293 -31.13 -7.80 24.29
C THR A 293 -32.21 -7.16 25.17
N SER A 294 -32.01 -7.16 26.49
CA SER A 294 -32.98 -6.54 27.45
C SER A 294 -32.57 -5.12 27.90
N ARG A 295 -31.35 -4.63 27.59
CA ARG A 295 -30.96 -3.23 27.78
C ARG A 295 -31.20 -2.45 26.52
N GLU A 296 -32.37 -1.84 26.40
CA GLU A 296 -32.62 -0.79 25.42
C GLU A 296 -31.59 0.34 25.62
N ALA A 297 -30.55 0.36 24.76
CA ALA A 297 -29.83 1.61 24.52
C ALA A 297 -30.86 2.64 24.02
N PRO A 298 -30.82 3.90 24.45
CA PRO A 298 -31.68 4.91 23.87
C PRO A 298 -31.30 5.04 22.40
N ALA A 299 -31.92 4.25 21.55
CA ALA A 299 -31.95 4.47 20.13
C ALA A 299 -32.61 5.83 19.95
N ILE A 300 -31.84 6.82 19.51
CA ILE A 300 -32.43 7.98 18.87
C ILE A 300 -33.07 7.40 17.60
N PRO A 301 -34.40 7.28 17.52
CA PRO A 301 -35.01 6.77 16.33
C PRO A 301 -34.75 7.78 15.22
N PHE A 302 -33.97 7.39 14.24
CA PHE A 302 -33.98 8.08 12.96
C PHE A 302 -35.33 7.70 12.32
N GLU A 303 -36.36 8.43 12.72
CA GLU A 303 -37.67 8.29 12.08
C GLU A 303 -37.53 8.80 10.65
N GLU A 304 -37.54 7.89 9.70
CA GLU A 304 -37.67 8.14 8.25
C GLU A 304 -38.87 9.02 7.89
N ARG A 305 -39.78 9.26 8.87
CA ARG A 305 -41.00 10.05 8.73
C ARG A 305 -40.81 11.57 8.78
N SER A 306 -39.62 12.06 9.09
CA SER A 306 -39.35 13.52 9.22
C SER A 306 -38.48 14.13 8.14
N LEU A 307 -38.07 13.36 7.13
CA LEU A 307 -37.47 13.97 5.93
C LEU A 307 -38.60 14.61 5.10
N PRO A 308 -38.57 15.93 4.88
CA PRO A 308 -39.55 16.57 3.99
C PRO A 308 -39.38 15.98 2.58
N GLY A 309 -40.46 15.42 2.04
CA GLY A 309 -40.52 14.95 0.65
C GLY A 309 -40.11 16.09 -0.29
N LEU A 310 -39.54 15.77 -1.44
CA LEU A 310 -39.17 16.77 -2.45
C LEU A 310 -40.43 17.52 -2.89
N PRO A 311 -40.53 18.87 -2.71
CA PRO A 311 -41.68 19.64 -3.19
C PRO A 311 -41.82 19.54 -4.71
N ALA A 312 -43.05 19.58 -5.21
CA ALA A 312 -43.33 19.48 -6.65
C ALA A 312 -42.67 20.62 -7.47
N GLU A 313 -42.37 21.74 -6.82
CA GLU A 313 -41.71 22.90 -7.43
C GLU A 313 -40.18 22.85 -7.41
N GLY A 314 -39.58 21.79 -6.85
CA GLY A 314 -38.13 21.63 -6.67
C GLY A 314 -37.61 22.36 -5.44
N VAL A 315 -36.37 22.13 -5.08
CA VAL A 315 -35.65 22.75 -3.97
C VAL A 315 -34.25 23.17 -4.43
N ASP A 316 -33.86 24.40 -4.17
CA ASP A 316 -32.44 24.80 -4.21
C ASP A 316 -31.70 24.11 -3.04
N LEU A 317 -31.11 22.96 -3.34
CA LEU A 317 -30.44 22.14 -2.36
C LEU A 317 -29.33 22.89 -1.60
N LYS A 318 -28.64 23.81 -2.26
CA LYS A 318 -27.56 24.61 -1.64
C LYS A 318 -28.12 25.53 -0.56
N THR A 319 -29.18 26.26 -0.86
CA THR A 319 -29.87 27.17 0.08
C THR A 319 -30.55 26.37 1.20
N TYR A 320 -31.15 25.22 0.88
CA TYR A 320 -31.79 24.36 1.87
C TYR A 320 -30.77 23.80 2.88
N LEU A 321 -29.66 23.25 2.42
CA LEU A 321 -28.60 22.72 3.30
C LEU A 321 -27.97 23.81 4.16
N ALA A 322 -27.76 25.02 3.61
CA ALA A 322 -27.26 26.17 4.38
C ALA A 322 -28.21 26.58 5.51
N ASN A 323 -29.53 26.56 5.26
CA ASN A 323 -30.54 26.87 6.27
C ASN A 323 -30.59 25.80 7.37
N VAL A 324 -30.53 24.50 7.01
CA VAL A 324 -30.49 23.40 7.98
C VAL A 324 -29.19 23.48 8.83
N GLU A 325 -28.06 23.73 8.20
CA GLU A 325 -26.77 23.84 8.89
C GLU A 325 -26.78 25.04 9.89
N SER A 326 -27.25 26.23 9.46
CA SER A 326 -27.31 27.39 10.34
C SER A 326 -28.27 27.20 11.51
N SER A 327 -29.41 26.50 11.29
CA SER A 327 -30.37 26.16 12.33
C SER A 327 -29.75 25.21 13.39
N LEU A 328 -29.04 24.18 12.96
CA LEU A 328 -28.39 23.25 13.86
C LEU A 328 -27.25 23.91 14.68
N ILE A 329 -26.49 24.82 14.07
CA ILE A 329 -25.45 25.57 14.77
C ILE A 329 -26.10 26.49 15.84
N ARG A 330 -27.18 27.17 15.52
CA ARG A 330 -27.91 28.03 16.49
C ARG A 330 -28.43 27.19 17.67
N GLN A 331 -29.07 26.06 17.41
CA GLN A 331 -29.58 25.17 18.46
C GLN A 331 -28.46 24.64 19.36
N ALA A 332 -27.30 24.32 18.77
CA ALA A 332 -26.14 23.83 19.54
C ALA A 332 -25.57 24.96 20.43
N LEU A 333 -25.48 26.20 19.95
CA LEU A 333 -25.03 27.34 20.74
C LEU A 333 -26.02 27.68 21.86
N GLU A 334 -27.33 27.65 21.62
CA GLU A 334 -28.36 27.82 22.64
C GLU A 334 -28.29 26.77 23.75
N ARG A 335 -28.07 25.50 23.40
CA ARG A 335 -27.97 24.39 24.38
C ARG A 335 -26.67 24.41 25.20
N THR A 336 -25.67 25.15 24.74
CA THR A 336 -24.36 25.25 25.40
C THR A 336 -24.06 26.60 25.96
N ASP A 337 -25.11 27.45 26.17
CA ASP A 337 -25.01 28.82 26.67
C ASP A 337 -23.92 29.66 25.96
N GLY A 338 -23.84 29.51 24.63
CA GLY A 338 -22.89 30.23 23.79
C GLY A 338 -21.45 29.65 23.82
N THR A 339 -21.20 28.51 24.52
CA THR A 339 -19.87 27.96 24.62
C THR A 339 -19.48 27.20 23.33
N VAL A 340 -18.74 27.89 22.44
CA VAL A 340 -18.33 27.38 21.11
C VAL A 340 -17.59 26.04 21.17
N ALA A 341 -16.83 25.77 22.24
CA ALA A 341 -16.10 24.50 22.37
C ALA A 341 -17.07 23.32 22.55
N HIS A 342 -18.06 23.44 23.43
CA HIS A 342 -19.06 22.42 23.69
C HIS A 342 -20.06 22.29 22.52
N ALA A 343 -20.43 23.40 21.86
CA ALA A 343 -21.25 23.37 20.65
C ALA A 343 -20.56 22.63 19.49
N ALA A 344 -19.24 22.81 19.34
CA ALA A 344 -18.47 22.08 18.32
C ALA A 344 -18.44 20.58 18.60
N GLU A 345 -18.26 20.17 19.84
CA GLU A 345 -18.31 18.77 20.26
C GLU A 345 -19.68 18.15 20.00
N MET A 346 -20.76 18.86 20.36
CA MET A 346 -22.15 18.41 20.13
C MET A 346 -22.47 18.23 18.64
N LEU A 347 -21.87 19.01 17.75
CA LEU A 347 -22.06 18.95 16.30
C LEU A 347 -21.03 18.05 15.59
N GLY A 348 -20.10 17.40 16.31
CA GLY A 348 -19.04 16.60 15.73
C GLY A 348 -18.05 17.40 14.87
N LEU A 349 -17.91 18.72 15.13
CA LEU A 349 -17.06 19.63 14.37
C LEU A 349 -15.79 20.02 15.18
N ARG A 350 -14.74 20.42 14.45
CA ARG A 350 -13.61 21.10 15.09
C ARG A 350 -14.00 22.53 15.48
N ARG A 351 -13.50 23.01 16.63
CA ARG A 351 -13.77 24.36 17.11
C ARG A 351 -13.48 25.45 16.06
N THR A 352 -12.37 25.33 15.32
CA THR A 352 -12.01 26.27 14.24
C THR A 352 -13.04 26.29 13.11
N THR A 353 -13.50 25.10 12.70
CA THR A 353 -14.53 24.95 11.65
C THR A 353 -15.87 25.56 12.09
N LEU A 354 -16.25 25.38 13.37
CA LEU A 354 -17.48 25.98 13.88
C LEU A 354 -17.39 27.51 13.92
N VAL A 355 -16.24 28.07 14.35
CA VAL A 355 -16.02 29.53 14.33
C VAL A 355 -16.14 30.12 12.93
N GLU A 356 -15.56 29.44 11.92
CA GLU A 356 -15.70 29.89 10.52
C GLU A 356 -17.15 29.84 10.04
N LYS A 357 -17.92 28.83 10.43
CA LYS A 357 -19.34 28.69 10.07
C LYS A 357 -20.21 29.72 10.79
N ILE A 358 -19.94 30.01 12.06
CA ILE A 358 -20.63 31.07 12.83
C ILE A 358 -20.45 32.41 12.10
N ARG A 359 -19.22 32.77 11.74
CA ARG A 359 -18.95 34.00 10.97
C ARG A 359 -19.61 34.01 9.60
N LYS A 360 -19.56 32.88 8.88
CA LYS A 360 -20.18 32.74 7.56
C LYS A 360 -21.69 32.97 7.57
N TYR A 361 -22.38 32.55 8.64
CA TYR A 361 -23.84 32.63 8.78
C TYR A 361 -24.30 33.80 9.65
N GLY A 362 -23.37 34.61 10.18
CA GLY A 362 -23.72 35.80 11.02
C GLY A 362 -24.47 35.41 12.30
N LEU A 363 -24.01 34.35 12.97
CA LEU A 363 -24.64 33.82 14.19
C LEU A 363 -23.89 34.25 15.46
N ASP A 364 -23.22 35.41 15.44
CA ASP A 364 -22.49 35.98 16.57
C ASP A 364 -23.44 36.45 17.69
#